data_1f7a6731a46c15b93cbf08444fce16d8
#
_entry.id   1f7a6731a46c15b93cbf08444fce16d8
#
_cell.length_a   1.000
_cell.length_b   1.000
_cell.length_c   1.000
_cell.angle_alpha   90.00
_cell.angle_beta   90.00
_cell.angle_gamma   90.00
#
_symmetry.space_group_name_H-M   'P 1'
#
loop_
_entity.id
_entity.type
_entity.pdbx_description
1 polymer ?
#
loop_
_entity_poly.entity_id
_entity_poly.type
_entity_poly.pdbx_seq_one_letter_code
_entity_poly.pdbx_strand_id
1 'polypeptide(L)'
;FGLSRFQIRVNNRKILNGFYAMLGLSEKSGEIMRTVDKLDKIGAEKVKTILLEDCGLSDAQADEILKFIAITGTNEEVLAALEGYKGRNEIFDTGLSELNTVVKYLAAFGVPAENFAVDLTIARGLDYYTGTVYETTLLDHPEIGSVCSGGRYDNLAEYYTDKQLPGVGISIGLTRLFYVLEEQGLLNPELPSAPADALVLPMTQDT
;
A
#
# COMPACT_ATOMS: atom_id res chain seq x y z
N PHE A 1 14.60 -5.07 -15.30
CA PHE A 1 14.48 -3.77 -15.98
C PHE A 1 15.68 -2.83 -15.73
N GLY A 2 16.68 -3.23 -14.93
CA GLY A 2 17.84 -2.38 -14.61
C GLY A 2 17.64 -1.41 -13.43
N LEU A 3 16.44 -1.33 -12.87
CA LEU A 3 16.16 -0.54 -11.67
C LEU A 3 16.53 -1.36 -10.44
N SER A 4 17.56 -0.97 -9.71
CA SER A 4 18.10 -1.71 -8.56
C SER A 4 17.70 -1.10 -7.21
N ARG A 5 17.33 0.19 -7.18
CA ARG A 5 17.01 0.91 -5.96
C ARG A 5 15.51 1.12 -5.82
N PHE A 6 14.87 0.15 -5.20
CA PHE A 6 13.43 0.17 -4.90
C PHE A 6 13.17 -0.37 -3.50
N GLN A 7 12.04 -0.02 -2.94
CA GLN A 7 11.56 -0.55 -1.68
C GLN A 7 10.08 -0.95 -1.79
N ILE A 8 9.77 -2.14 -1.30
CA ILE A 8 8.41 -2.64 -1.15
C ILE A 8 7.96 -2.34 0.28
N ARG A 9 7.03 -1.43 0.43
CA ARG A 9 6.43 -1.07 1.72
C ARG A 9 5.25 -2.00 1.96
N VAL A 10 5.15 -2.58 3.16
CA VAL A 10 4.15 -3.61 3.51
C VAL A 10 3.43 -3.22 4.80
N ASN A 11 2.13 -3.40 4.82
CA ASN A 11 1.29 -3.26 6.00
C ASN A 11 0.18 -4.31 6.01
N ASN A 12 -0.64 -4.32 7.05
CA ASN A 12 -1.85 -5.13 7.13
C ASN A 12 -3.03 -4.28 7.60
N ARG A 13 -4.11 -4.25 6.84
CA ARG A 13 -5.31 -3.44 7.14
C ARG A 13 -5.95 -3.80 8.48
N LYS A 14 -5.81 -5.05 8.93
CA LYS A 14 -6.33 -5.47 10.24
C LYS A 14 -5.59 -4.80 11.39
N ILE A 15 -4.30 -4.49 11.23
CA ILE A 15 -3.53 -3.71 12.22
C ILE A 15 -4.15 -2.32 12.38
N LEU A 16 -4.39 -1.61 11.27
CA LEU A 16 -5.00 -0.28 11.31
C LEU A 16 -6.42 -0.32 11.85
N ASN A 17 -7.26 -1.24 11.35
CA ASN A 17 -8.64 -1.41 11.81
C ASN A 17 -8.71 -1.73 13.31
N GLY A 18 -7.87 -2.66 13.78
CA GLY A 18 -7.80 -3.03 15.17
C GLY A 18 -7.32 -1.89 16.07
N PHE A 19 -6.33 -1.13 15.61
CA PHE A 19 -5.86 0.06 16.33
C PHE A 19 -6.96 1.14 16.43
N TYR A 20 -7.67 1.42 15.34
CA TYR A 20 -8.78 2.38 15.37
C TYR A 20 -9.94 1.89 16.25
N ALA A 21 -10.17 0.57 16.30
CA ALA A 21 -11.15 -0.02 17.21
C ALA A 21 -10.77 0.18 18.69
N MET A 22 -9.48 0.08 19.05
CA MET A 22 -9.00 0.38 20.41
C MET A 22 -9.26 1.83 20.83
N LEU A 23 -9.33 2.76 19.86
CA LEU A 23 -9.66 4.17 20.08
C LEU A 23 -11.19 4.46 20.03
N GLY A 24 -12.04 3.42 19.83
CA GLY A 24 -13.47 3.57 19.66
C GLY A 24 -13.89 4.15 18.30
N LEU A 25 -13.05 3.99 17.26
CA LEU A 25 -13.21 4.62 15.95
C LEU A 25 -13.48 3.62 14.81
N SER A 26 -14.03 2.44 15.13
CA SER A 26 -14.28 1.38 14.12
C SER A 26 -15.11 1.86 12.93
N GLU A 27 -16.17 2.62 13.18
CA GLU A 27 -17.08 3.12 12.14
C GLU A 27 -16.42 4.16 11.23
N LYS A 28 -15.39 4.84 11.71
CA LYS A 28 -14.63 5.88 10.98
C LYS A 28 -13.36 5.35 10.32
N SER A 29 -13.05 4.06 10.46
CA SER A 29 -11.81 3.46 9.96
C SER A 29 -11.51 3.79 8.50
N GLY A 30 -12.50 3.70 7.62
CA GLY A 30 -12.34 4.00 6.20
C GLY A 30 -11.99 5.46 5.91
N GLU A 31 -12.60 6.40 6.63
CA GLU A 31 -12.32 7.84 6.48
C GLU A 31 -10.92 8.19 7.01
N ILE A 32 -10.57 7.62 8.16
CA ILE A 32 -9.25 7.79 8.78
C ILE A 32 -8.17 7.25 7.85
N MET A 33 -8.33 6.04 7.30
CA MET A 33 -7.37 5.47 6.34
C MET A 33 -7.18 6.34 5.10
N ARG A 34 -8.27 6.84 4.51
CA ARG A 34 -8.19 7.76 3.35
C ARG A 34 -7.49 9.07 3.68
N THR A 35 -7.56 9.51 4.93
CA THR A 35 -6.89 10.73 5.40
C THR A 35 -5.40 10.46 5.65
N VAL A 36 -5.07 9.37 6.34
CA VAL A 36 -3.69 8.92 6.58
C VAL A 36 -2.94 8.68 5.28
N ASP A 37 -3.59 8.13 4.26
CA ASP A 37 -3.01 7.91 2.92
C ASP A 37 -2.49 9.19 2.25
N LYS A 38 -2.94 10.34 2.69
CA LYS A 38 -2.47 11.64 2.17
C LYS A 38 -1.22 12.15 2.89
N LEU A 39 -0.75 11.46 3.94
CA LEU A 39 0.32 11.92 4.82
C LEU A 39 1.57 12.36 4.04
N ASP A 40 2.05 11.52 3.14
CA ASP A 40 3.25 11.81 2.33
C ASP A 40 3.09 13.02 1.40
N LYS A 41 1.83 13.38 1.06
CA LYS A 41 1.52 14.47 0.12
C LYS A 41 1.27 15.80 0.80
N ILE A 42 0.60 15.80 1.96
CA ILE A 42 0.11 17.01 2.60
C ILE A 42 0.73 17.30 3.97
N GLY A 43 1.46 16.32 4.53
CA GLY A 43 2.13 16.43 5.83
C GLY A 43 1.21 16.19 7.03
N ALA A 44 1.83 15.93 8.19
CA ALA A 44 1.14 15.53 9.42
C ALA A 44 0.17 16.59 9.95
N GLU A 45 0.53 17.87 9.90
CA GLU A 45 -0.31 18.97 10.39
C GLU A 45 -1.65 19.05 9.63
N LYS A 46 -1.61 18.94 8.31
CA LYS A 46 -2.83 18.95 7.50
C LYS A 46 -3.65 17.68 7.69
N VAL A 47 -2.99 16.52 7.83
CA VAL A 47 -3.67 15.26 8.17
C VAL A 47 -4.38 15.40 9.51
N LYS A 48 -3.70 15.96 10.55
CA LYS A 48 -4.32 16.21 11.85
C LYS A 48 -5.57 17.10 11.72
N THR A 49 -5.47 18.20 10.98
CA THR A 49 -6.61 19.11 10.76
C THR A 49 -7.81 18.37 10.16
N ILE A 50 -7.58 17.54 9.11
CA ILE A 50 -8.65 16.77 8.48
C ILE A 50 -9.24 15.73 9.46
N LEU A 51 -8.40 15.06 10.26
CA LEU A 51 -8.87 14.12 11.27
C LEU A 51 -9.80 14.80 12.31
N LEU A 52 -9.48 16.03 12.71
CA LEU A 52 -10.29 16.81 13.65
C LEU A 52 -11.58 17.32 13.01
N GLU A 53 -11.48 18.01 11.88
CA GLU A 53 -12.56 18.77 11.27
C GLU A 53 -13.51 17.90 10.44
N ASP A 54 -12.96 17.04 9.56
CA ASP A 54 -13.77 16.25 8.62
C ASP A 54 -14.18 14.90 9.23
N CYS A 55 -13.23 14.22 9.93
CA CYS A 55 -13.53 12.94 10.57
C CYS A 55 -14.14 13.10 11.97
N GLY A 56 -14.14 14.32 12.55
CA GLY A 56 -14.73 14.61 13.87
C GLY A 56 -14.06 13.86 15.01
N LEU A 57 -12.74 13.70 14.98
CA LEU A 57 -11.97 13.09 16.04
C LEU A 57 -11.63 14.11 17.12
N SER A 58 -11.38 13.64 18.35
CA SER A 58 -10.76 14.46 19.38
C SER A 58 -9.26 14.65 19.11
N ASP A 59 -8.68 15.71 19.67
CA ASP A 59 -7.25 15.99 19.54
C ASP A 59 -6.39 14.80 20.03
N ALA A 60 -6.76 14.20 21.15
CA ALA A 60 -6.08 13.03 21.68
C ALA A 60 -6.12 11.82 20.74
N GLN A 61 -7.26 11.57 20.07
CA GLN A 61 -7.39 10.47 19.10
C GLN A 61 -6.55 10.74 17.86
N ALA A 62 -6.55 11.96 17.35
CA ALA A 62 -5.73 12.35 16.20
C ALA A 62 -4.22 12.20 16.50
N ASP A 63 -3.79 12.64 17.67
CA ASP A 63 -2.39 12.51 18.11
C ASP A 63 -1.96 11.05 18.28
N GLU A 64 -2.80 10.19 18.86
CA GLU A 64 -2.52 8.75 18.98
C GLU A 64 -2.42 8.08 17.61
N ILE A 65 -3.26 8.45 16.64
CA ILE A 65 -3.18 7.95 15.27
C ILE A 65 -1.86 8.37 14.62
N LEU A 66 -1.52 9.66 14.68
CA LEU A 66 -0.27 10.17 14.10
C LEU A 66 0.96 9.53 14.73
N LYS A 67 0.96 9.37 16.06
CA LYS A 67 2.02 8.68 16.80
C LYS A 67 2.17 7.21 16.38
N PHE A 68 1.04 6.51 16.20
CA PHE A 68 1.04 5.12 15.78
C PHE A 68 1.61 4.94 14.37
N ILE A 69 1.15 5.72 13.39
CA ILE A 69 1.63 5.63 12.02
C ILE A 69 3.05 6.16 11.83
N ALA A 70 3.57 6.93 12.78
CA ALA A 70 4.95 7.41 12.81
C ALA A 70 5.95 6.38 13.38
N ILE A 71 5.49 5.19 13.81
CA ILE A 71 6.39 4.10 14.24
C ILE A 71 7.21 3.67 13.01
N THR A 72 8.53 3.89 13.08
CA THR A 72 9.48 3.61 12.00
C THR A 72 10.74 2.98 12.59
N GLY A 73 11.56 2.38 11.73
CA GLY A 73 12.81 1.71 12.12
C GLY A 73 13.08 0.52 11.21
N THR A 74 13.90 -0.40 11.68
CA THR A 74 14.05 -1.71 11.04
C THR A 74 12.73 -2.49 11.14
N ASN A 75 12.56 -3.49 10.29
CA ASN A 75 11.35 -4.34 10.32
C ASN A 75 11.13 -4.97 11.70
N GLU A 76 12.22 -5.39 12.36
CA GLU A 76 12.20 -5.96 13.71
C GLU A 76 11.77 -4.94 14.75
N GLU A 77 12.26 -3.70 14.67
CA GLU A 77 11.88 -2.62 15.60
C GLU A 77 10.40 -2.25 15.46
N VAL A 78 9.90 -2.13 14.23
CA VAL A 78 8.49 -1.84 13.98
C VAL A 78 7.60 -2.99 14.50
N LEU A 79 7.94 -4.24 14.20
CA LEU A 79 7.19 -5.40 14.70
C LEU A 79 7.23 -5.48 16.23
N ALA A 80 8.38 -5.22 16.86
CA ALA A 80 8.50 -5.18 18.32
C ALA A 80 7.64 -4.08 18.95
N ALA A 81 7.56 -2.91 18.33
CA ALA A 81 6.67 -1.83 18.78
C ALA A 81 5.19 -2.24 18.67
N LEU A 82 4.79 -2.95 17.60
CA LEU A 82 3.43 -3.46 17.44
C LEU A 82 3.07 -4.53 18.46
N GLU A 83 4.01 -5.38 18.89
CA GLU A 83 3.77 -6.37 19.98
C GLU A 83 3.33 -5.69 21.29
N GLY A 84 3.69 -4.43 21.54
CA GLY A 84 3.23 -3.64 22.68
C GLY A 84 1.71 -3.37 22.70
N TYR A 85 1.02 -3.55 21.59
CA TYR A 85 -0.44 -3.40 21.47
C TYR A 85 -1.19 -4.74 21.52
N LYS A 86 -0.49 -5.86 21.48
CA LYS A 86 -1.07 -7.21 21.45
C LYS A 86 -1.94 -7.49 22.66
N GLY A 87 -3.00 -8.26 22.45
CA GLY A 87 -3.99 -8.62 23.48
C GLY A 87 -5.02 -7.55 23.76
N ARG A 88 -4.99 -6.42 23.06
CA ARG A 88 -5.97 -5.34 23.24
C ARG A 88 -7.15 -5.42 22.27
N ASN A 89 -6.95 -6.06 21.10
CA ASN A 89 -7.98 -6.21 20.08
C ASN A 89 -7.67 -7.42 19.19
N GLU A 90 -8.65 -8.30 18.99
CA GLU A 90 -8.48 -9.56 18.23
C GLU A 90 -8.18 -9.33 16.75
N ILE A 91 -8.73 -8.27 16.14
CA ILE A 91 -8.48 -7.93 14.74
C ILE A 91 -7.03 -7.47 14.59
N PHE A 92 -6.55 -6.66 15.54
CA PHE A 92 -5.15 -6.23 15.59
C PHE A 92 -4.20 -7.43 15.72
N ASP A 93 -4.48 -8.32 16.66
CA ASP A 93 -3.65 -9.51 16.92
C ASP A 93 -3.58 -10.43 15.69
N THR A 94 -4.70 -10.59 15.00
CA THR A 94 -4.75 -11.32 13.72
C THR A 94 -3.89 -10.64 12.67
N GLY A 95 -4.02 -9.33 12.50
CA GLY A 95 -3.23 -8.56 11.55
C GLY A 95 -1.73 -8.61 11.84
N LEU A 96 -1.35 -8.52 13.10
CA LEU A 96 0.04 -8.63 13.53
C LEU A 96 0.63 -10.04 13.25
N SER A 97 -0.14 -11.09 13.51
CA SER A 97 0.25 -12.48 13.19
C SER A 97 0.44 -12.68 11.68
N GLU A 98 -0.47 -12.14 10.88
CA GLU A 98 -0.37 -12.20 9.41
C GLU A 98 0.86 -11.42 8.90
N LEU A 99 1.12 -10.22 9.43
CA LEU A 99 2.26 -9.39 9.04
C LEU A 99 3.59 -10.07 9.41
N ASN A 100 3.71 -10.62 10.62
CA ASN A 100 4.87 -11.41 11.04
C ASN A 100 5.10 -12.59 10.09
N THR A 101 4.04 -13.27 9.67
CA THR A 101 4.10 -14.37 8.72
C THR A 101 4.64 -13.92 7.36
N VAL A 102 4.16 -12.79 6.84
CA VAL A 102 4.65 -12.20 5.59
C VAL A 102 6.13 -11.87 5.67
N VAL A 103 6.57 -11.16 6.70
CA VAL A 103 7.98 -10.79 6.90
C VAL A 103 8.87 -12.02 6.99
N LYS A 104 8.44 -13.04 7.73
CA LYS A 104 9.15 -14.34 7.82
C LYS A 104 9.32 -14.98 6.45
N TYR A 105 8.27 -15.02 5.63
CA TYR A 105 8.34 -15.65 4.31
C TYR A 105 9.14 -14.82 3.30
N LEU A 106 9.09 -13.47 3.36
CA LEU A 106 9.96 -12.63 2.53
C LEU A 106 11.43 -12.98 2.77
N ALA A 107 11.84 -13.09 4.03
CA ALA A 107 13.19 -13.53 4.38
C ALA A 107 13.49 -14.96 3.89
N ALA A 108 12.55 -15.90 4.05
CA ALA A 108 12.71 -17.27 3.59
C ALA A 108 12.83 -17.42 2.07
N PHE A 109 12.18 -16.52 1.31
CA PHE A 109 12.31 -16.41 -0.15
C PHE A 109 13.57 -15.67 -0.60
N GLY A 110 14.41 -15.21 0.34
CA GLY A 110 15.67 -14.53 0.03
C GLY A 110 15.48 -13.07 -0.44
N VAL A 111 14.35 -12.44 -0.10
CA VAL A 111 14.17 -11.01 -0.37
C VAL A 111 15.11 -10.23 0.57
N PRO A 112 16.04 -9.41 0.03
CA PRO A 112 16.94 -8.62 0.85
C PRO A 112 16.19 -7.67 1.79
N ALA A 113 16.66 -7.53 3.03
CA ALA A 113 15.99 -6.70 4.04
C ALA A 113 15.88 -5.22 3.62
N GLU A 114 16.84 -4.73 2.84
CA GLU A 114 16.82 -3.37 2.28
C GLU A 114 15.76 -3.12 1.21
N ASN A 115 15.22 -4.19 0.62
CA ASN A 115 14.22 -4.10 -0.44
C ASN A 115 12.78 -4.12 0.06
N PHE A 116 12.54 -4.32 1.37
CA PHE A 116 11.19 -4.21 1.92
C PHE A 116 11.19 -3.55 3.31
N ALA A 117 10.10 -2.87 3.64
CA ALA A 117 9.90 -2.23 4.92
C ALA A 117 8.46 -2.41 5.42
N VAL A 118 8.30 -2.70 6.70
CA VAL A 118 7.00 -2.58 7.37
C VAL A 118 6.71 -1.09 7.57
N ASP A 119 5.59 -0.62 7.03
CA ASP A 119 5.24 0.78 7.01
C ASP A 119 3.76 1.00 7.29
N LEU A 120 3.47 1.57 8.46
CA LEU A 120 2.10 1.76 8.95
C LEU A 120 1.36 2.89 8.22
N THR A 121 2.06 3.72 7.45
CA THR A 121 1.44 4.78 6.64
C THR A 121 0.75 4.21 5.39
N ILE A 122 1.08 2.98 4.97
CA ILE A 122 0.39 2.29 3.88
C ILE A 122 -1.02 1.92 4.35
N ALA A 123 -1.91 2.87 4.26
CA ALA A 123 -3.34 2.72 4.50
C ALA A 123 -4.13 2.49 3.21
N ARG A 124 -3.45 2.61 2.06
CA ARG A 124 -4.00 2.51 0.71
C ARG A 124 -4.62 1.17 0.41
N GLY A 125 -5.41 1.25 -0.54
CA GLY A 125 -6.04 0.18 -1.26
C GLY A 125 -7.50 0.51 -1.47
N LEU A 126 -8.04 -0.07 -2.50
CA LEU A 126 -9.48 -0.08 -2.72
C LEU A 126 -10.13 -0.68 -1.47
N ASP A 127 -11.33 -0.25 -1.15
CA ASP A 127 -12.02 -0.63 0.10
C ASP A 127 -12.18 -2.15 0.29
N TYR A 128 -11.95 -2.92 -0.78
CA TYR A 128 -12.03 -4.38 -0.75
C TYR A 128 -10.80 -5.11 -0.17
N TYR A 129 -9.67 -4.45 0.10
CA TYR A 129 -8.54 -5.13 0.74
C TYR A 129 -8.85 -5.42 2.21
N THR A 130 -8.58 -6.65 2.62
CA THR A 130 -8.96 -7.19 3.95
C THR A 130 -7.77 -7.56 4.83
N GLY A 131 -6.58 -7.66 4.26
CA GLY A 131 -5.38 -8.13 4.95
C GLY A 131 -4.13 -7.36 4.54
N THR A 132 -3.08 -8.10 4.19
CA THR A 132 -1.81 -7.52 3.74
C THR A 132 -2.00 -6.62 2.53
N VAL A 133 -1.38 -5.44 2.57
CA VAL A 133 -1.28 -4.47 1.48
C VAL A 133 0.19 -4.13 1.26
N TYR A 134 0.54 -3.83 0.02
CA TYR A 134 1.91 -3.48 -0.32
C TYR A 134 1.97 -2.46 -1.45
N GLU A 135 3.06 -1.70 -1.45
CA GLU A 135 3.33 -0.66 -2.41
C GLU A 135 4.83 -0.61 -2.70
N THR A 136 5.19 -0.46 -3.97
CA THR A 136 6.58 -0.37 -4.39
C THR A 136 6.88 1.05 -4.85
N THR A 137 7.91 1.64 -4.28
CA THR A 137 8.44 2.96 -4.67
C THR A 137 9.86 2.83 -5.17
N LEU A 138 10.25 3.70 -6.09
CA LEU A 138 11.62 3.81 -6.57
C LEU A 138 12.34 4.84 -5.69
N LEU A 139 13.46 4.44 -5.08
CA LEU A 139 14.19 5.30 -4.14
C LEU A 139 14.88 6.48 -4.83
N ASP A 140 15.22 6.33 -6.10
CA ASP A 140 15.84 7.39 -6.91
C ASP A 140 14.79 8.32 -7.57
N HIS A 141 13.50 7.91 -7.55
CA HIS A 141 12.39 8.63 -8.20
C HIS A 141 11.16 8.71 -7.30
N PRO A 142 11.30 9.27 -6.07
CA PRO A 142 10.19 9.34 -5.12
C PRO A 142 9.01 10.18 -5.62
N GLU A 143 9.26 11.14 -6.51
CA GLU A 143 8.26 12.03 -7.12
C GLU A 143 7.23 11.29 -7.98
N ILE A 144 7.60 10.12 -8.53
CA ILE A 144 6.72 9.30 -9.36
C ILE A 144 5.67 8.59 -8.51
N GLY A 145 5.97 8.39 -7.22
CA GLY A 145 5.14 7.65 -6.29
C GLY A 145 5.21 6.14 -6.54
N SER A 146 4.12 5.45 -6.20
CA SER A 146 4.07 3.99 -6.35
C SER A 146 4.08 3.55 -7.80
N VAL A 147 4.97 2.64 -8.13
CA VAL A 147 5.05 1.98 -9.46
C VAL A 147 4.36 0.62 -9.48
N CYS A 148 4.13 0.03 -8.31
CA CYS A 148 3.42 -1.23 -8.17
C CYS A 148 2.72 -1.27 -6.81
N SER A 149 1.50 -1.77 -6.77
CA SER A 149 0.75 -1.93 -5.53
C SER A 149 -0.17 -3.14 -5.59
N GLY A 150 -0.61 -3.58 -4.43
CA GLY A 150 -1.53 -4.69 -4.35
C GLY A 150 -1.92 -5.02 -2.92
N GLY A 151 -2.62 -6.13 -2.77
CA GLY A 151 -3.02 -6.62 -1.45
C GLY A 151 -3.92 -7.83 -1.49
N ARG A 152 -4.20 -8.34 -0.29
CA ARG A 152 -5.11 -9.44 -0.05
C ARG A 152 -6.55 -8.93 0.02
N TYR A 153 -7.44 -9.64 -0.62
CA TYR A 153 -8.89 -9.47 -0.53
C TYR A 153 -9.56 -10.83 -0.35
N ASP A 154 -10.51 -10.89 0.58
CA ASP A 154 -11.21 -12.14 0.91
C ASP A 154 -12.63 -12.16 0.34
N ASN A 155 -13.27 -10.99 0.17
CA ASN A 155 -14.70 -10.88 -0.09
C ASN A 155 -15.04 -10.33 -1.49
N LEU A 156 -14.06 -10.07 -2.34
CA LEU A 156 -14.32 -9.45 -3.65
C LEU A 156 -15.21 -10.32 -4.55
N ALA A 157 -15.07 -11.64 -4.44
CA ALA A 157 -15.87 -12.58 -5.23
C ALA A 157 -17.35 -12.65 -4.81
N GLU A 158 -17.69 -12.20 -3.59
CA GLU A 158 -19.07 -12.23 -3.06
C GLU A 158 -20.06 -11.39 -3.88
N TYR A 159 -19.54 -10.41 -4.65
CA TYR A 159 -20.37 -9.65 -5.62
C TYR A 159 -20.87 -10.50 -6.80
N TYR A 160 -20.27 -11.66 -7.03
CA TYR A 160 -20.55 -12.49 -8.21
C TYR A 160 -20.90 -13.94 -7.88
N THR A 161 -20.63 -14.41 -6.66
CA THR A 161 -20.82 -15.80 -6.24
C THR A 161 -20.95 -15.90 -4.72
N ASP A 162 -21.69 -16.91 -4.26
CA ASP A 162 -21.82 -17.24 -2.83
C ASP A 162 -20.56 -17.94 -2.25
N LYS A 163 -19.55 -18.16 -3.09
CA LYS A 163 -18.29 -18.81 -2.65
C LYS A 163 -17.32 -17.80 -2.10
N GLN A 164 -16.75 -18.08 -0.95
CA GLN A 164 -15.59 -17.35 -0.43
C GLN A 164 -14.35 -17.72 -1.25
N LEU A 165 -13.84 -16.77 -2.02
CA LEU A 165 -12.66 -16.93 -2.86
C LEU A 165 -11.64 -15.86 -2.49
N PRO A 166 -10.79 -16.13 -1.49
CA PRO A 166 -9.74 -15.20 -1.13
C PRO A 166 -8.74 -15.07 -2.27
N GLY A 167 -8.22 -13.86 -2.46
CA GLY A 167 -7.26 -13.56 -3.49
C GLY A 167 -6.19 -12.60 -3.04
N VAL A 168 -5.10 -12.59 -3.77
CA VAL A 168 -4.04 -11.58 -3.69
C VAL A 168 -3.83 -11.03 -5.09
N GLY A 169 -3.90 -9.73 -5.23
CA GLY A 169 -3.73 -9.05 -6.52
C GLY A 169 -2.55 -8.10 -6.53
N ILE A 170 -2.00 -7.87 -7.71
CA ILE A 170 -0.94 -6.91 -7.96
C ILE A 170 -1.32 -6.05 -9.17
N SER A 171 -1.01 -4.77 -9.09
CA SER A 171 -1.14 -3.83 -10.20
C SER A 171 0.18 -3.13 -10.41
N ILE A 172 0.68 -3.16 -11.64
CA ILE A 172 1.92 -2.49 -12.05
C ILE A 172 1.53 -1.25 -12.85
N GLY A 173 2.05 -0.09 -12.44
CA GLY A 173 1.89 1.17 -13.15
C GLY A 173 2.78 1.23 -14.40
N LEU A 174 2.38 0.55 -15.46
CA LEU A 174 3.18 0.39 -16.67
C LEU A 174 3.66 1.73 -17.24
N THR A 175 2.78 2.71 -17.35
CA THR A 175 3.12 4.04 -17.86
C THR A 175 4.18 4.75 -17.01
N ARG A 176 4.05 4.65 -15.67
CA ARG A 176 5.02 5.23 -14.73
C ARG A 176 6.38 4.56 -14.84
N LEU A 177 6.38 3.22 -14.89
CA LEU A 177 7.59 2.43 -15.02
C LEU A 177 8.29 2.72 -16.36
N PHE A 178 7.52 2.76 -17.44
CA PHE A 178 8.03 3.07 -18.77
C PHE A 178 8.68 4.47 -18.81
N TYR A 179 8.03 5.47 -18.23
CA TYR A 179 8.58 6.83 -18.13
C TYR A 179 9.95 6.84 -17.44
N VAL A 180 10.11 6.14 -16.31
CA VAL A 180 11.40 6.06 -15.62
C VAL A 180 12.46 5.37 -16.47
N LEU A 181 12.09 4.26 -17.12
CA LEU A 181 13.01 3.52 -17.99
C LEU A 181 13.49 4.38 -19.18
N GLU A 182 12.59 5.19 -19.73
CA GLU A 182 12.92 6.13 -20.83
C GLU A 182 13.85 7.24 -20.35
N GLU A 183 13.53 7.93 -19.25
CA GLU A 183 14.36 8.99 -18.65
C GLU A 183 15.76 8.50 -18.26
N GLN A 184 15.88 7.25 -17.83
CA GLN A 184 17.15 6.64 -17.44
C GLN A 184 17.93 6.02 -18.61
N GLY A 185 17.38 6.07 -19.83
CA GLY A 185 18.02 5.44 -21.00
C GLY A 185 18.15 3.91 -20.92
N LEU A 186 17.27 3.26 -20.15
CA LEU A 186 17.25 1.82 -19.94
C LEU A 186 16.37 1.06 -20.97
N LEU A 187 15.67 1.79 -21.84
CA LEU A 187 14.95 1.19 -22.94
C LEU A 187 15.94 0.73 -24.00
N ASN A 188 15.69 -0.48 -24.55
CA ASN A 188 16.50 -0.97 -25.65
C ASN A 188 16.27 -0.12 -26.91
N PRO A 189 17.29 0.62 -27.41
CA PRO A 189 17.12 1.51 -28.55
C PRO A 189 16.86 0.77 -29.88
N GLU A 190 17.11 -0.55 -29.91
CA GLU A 190 16.88 -1.38 -31.10
C GLU A 190 15.41 -1.87 -31.18
N LEU A 191 14.61 -1.67 -30.12
CA LEU A 191 13.18 -2.01 -30.18
C LEU A 191 12.47 -1.00 -31.09
N PRO A 192 11.64 -1.49 -32.03
CA PRO A 192 10.86 -0.60 -32.87
C PRO A 192 9.90 0.24 -32.03
N SER A 193 9.86 1.55 -32.28
CA SER A 193 8.97 2.48 -31.57
C SER A 193 7.49 2.26 -31.84
N ALA A 194 7.19 1.49 -32.90
CA ALA A 194 5.83 1.11 -33.28
C ALA A 194 5.80 -0.36 -33.74
N PRO A 195 4.71 -1.08 -33.50
CA PRO A 195 4.54 -2.48 -33.94
C PRO A 195 4.37 -2.62 -35.46
N ALA A 196 4.18 -1.51 -36.17
CA ALA A 196 3.99 -1.47 -37.62
C ALA A 196 4.59 -0.18 -38.21
N ASP A 197 5.12 -0.29 -39.42
CA ASP A 197 5.67 0.83 -40.18
C ASP A 197 4.58 1.75 -40.75
N ALA A 198 3.38 1.23 -40.92
CA ALA A 198 2.21 1.97 -41.39
C ALA A 198 0.92 1.46 -40.75
N LEU A 199 0.02 2.37 -40.43
CA LEU A 199 -1.32 2.09 -39.92
C LEU A 199 -2.35 2.61 -40.94
N VAL A 200 -3.17 1.72 -41.44
CA VAL A 200 -4.30 2.10 -42.31
C VAL A 200 -5.57 2.15 -41.45
N LEU A 201 -6.16 3.33 -41.35
CA LEU A 201 -7.43 3.54 -40.65
C LEU A 201 -8.53 3.70 -41.67
N PRO A 202 -9.47 2.73 -41.84
CA PRO A 202 -10.63 2.92 -42.68
C PRO A 202 -11.52 4.02 -42.11
N MET A 203 -11.91 4.96 -42.98
CA MET A 203 -12.79 6.07 -42.60
C MET A 203 -14.27 5.69 -42.65
N THR A 204 -14.57 4.52 -43.21
CA THR A 204 -15.94 3.96 -43.31
C THR A 204 -15.95 2.51 -42.88
N GLN A 205 -17.14 2.00 -42.52
CA GLN A 205 -17.31 0.58 -42.17
C GLN A 205 -17.44 -0.36 -43.40
N ASP A 206 -17.49 0.22 -44.58
CA ASP A 206 -17.52 -0.53 -45.83
C ASP A 206 -16.08 -0.89 -46.23
N THR A 207 -15.69 -2.13 -45.97
CA THR A 207 -14.40 -2.73 -46.36
C THR A 207 -14.61 -3.69 -47.50
#